data_3524d8efad91fefaf1d414491fd0af47
#
_entry.id   3524d8efad91fefaf1d414491fd0af47
#
_cell.length_a   1.000
_cell.length_b   1.000
_cell.length_c   1.000
_cell.angle_alpha   90.00
_cell.angle_beta   90.00
_cell.angle_gamma   90.00
#
_symmetry.space_group_name_H-M   'P 1'
#
loop_
_entity.id
_entity.type
_entity.pdbx_description
1 polymer ?
#
loop_
_entity_poly.entity_id
_entity_poly.type
_entity_poly.pdbx_seq_one_letter_code
_entity_poly.pdbx_strand_id
1 'polypeptide(L)'
;MPAANQPQTNFSSGELSPRLLGRPDIEQFGNGAQVLENFTVLPQGGITRRPGTYFVAETKDSSKRARLMRFVFSTVQAYMLEFGDQYVRVLRNHARVESPPGTPVEIVTPWTEAHLPALSAVQSADVLFLAHRSWQPRKISRTSDTSWSIATFDAVGGPWDEKNLDASKTLAPSATTGSVTITASSAVFAATDVGRLMRLRQGVAVAYPGSPTAFSVGDTTVAKVDGIVRSYRCIGAGTTAQILINASEADYITDGTCVWKFLGRSQTVWSSARITGFTDSTHVTATVIDRLPSTAVTGEWQLGAWSDTTGWPQCVTFHEERIVFARGQTIWMSRTGDFPDFTPTYDDGEVVATHAITVTIADDEVQDIIWMASTPRGLLVGTRSAEYLVGQASANQPLAGDNVKAARQSDRGTAPDVPAIRAGGAVLFMQKAGRKLREMR
;
A
#
# COMPACT_ATOMS: atom_id res chain seq x y z
N MET A 1 32.23 -8.56 -62.89
CA MET A 1 32.95 -8.52 -61.60
C MET A 1 32.24 -9.50 -60.70
N PRO A 2 32.91 -10.43 -60.02
CA PRO A 2 32.23 -11.27 -59.03
C PRO A 2 31.72 -10.40 -57.88
N ALA A 3 30.48 -10.60 -57.49
CA ALA A 3 29.90 -9.93 -56.33
C ALA A 3 30.69 -10.35 -55.09
N ALA A 4 31.36 -9.44 -54.44
CA ALA A 4 32.01 -9.69 -53.15
C ALA A 4 30.92 -9.82 -52.09
N ASN A 5 30.64 -11.04 -51.67
CA ASN A 5 29.79 -11.28 -50.50
C ASN A 5 30.56 -10.87 -49.24
N GLN A 6 30.19 -9.78 -48.65
CA GLN A 6 30.75 -9.36 -47.36
C GLN A 6 30.03 -10.11 -46.22
N PRO A 7 30.73 -10.98 -45.45
CA PRO A 7 30.09 -11.70 -44.38
C PRO A 7 29.73 -10.75 -43.25
N GLN A 8 28.49 -10.78 -42.77
CA GLN A 8 28.05 -10.07 -41.58
C GLN A 8 28.26 -10.97 -40.37
N THR A 9 29.13 -10.56 -39.45
CA THR A 9 29.51 -11.35 -38.28
C THR A 9 29.03 -10.73 -36.98
N ASN A 10 28.48 -9.51 -37.03
CA ASN A 10 28.04 -8.76 -35.87
C ASN A 10 26.59 -8.29 -36.06
N PHE A 11 25.75 -8.55 -35.03
CA PHE A 11 24.34 -8.16 -35.00
C PHE A 11 24.03 -7.35 -33.73
N SER A 12 25.05 -6.69 -33.14
CA SER A 12 24.91 -5.98 -31.86
C SER A 12 23.88 -4.84 -31.87
N SER A 13 23.57 -4.28 -33.04
CA SER A 13 22.54 -3.28 -33.25
C SER A 13 21.10 -3.86 -33.31
N GLY A 14 20.97 -5.19 -33.33
CA GLY A 14 19.67 -5.84 -33.34
C GLY A 14 18.88 -5.60 -34.63
N GLU A 15 17.55 -5.57 -34.53
CA GLU A 15 16.67 -5.26 -35.67
C GLU A 15 16.60 -3.74 -35.87
N LEU A 16 16.87 -3.34 -37.10
CA LEU A 16 16.89 -1.94 -37.51
C LEU A 16 15.48 -1.43 -37.82
N SER A 17 15.17 -0.25 -37.34
CA SER A 17 13.94 0.46 -37.71
C SER A 17 13.88 0.62 -39.25
N PRO A 18 12.71 0.43 -39.88
CA PRO A 18 12.55 0.66 -41.33
C PRO A 18 13.04 2.04 -41.82
N ARG A 19 13.04 3.03 -40.92
CA ARG A 19 13.55 4.39 -41.21
C ARG A 19 15.07 4.47 -41.34
N LEU A 20 15.80 3.46 -40.86
CA LEU A 20 17.26 3.38 -40.93
C LEU A 20 17.75 2.56 -42.10
N LEU A 21 16.89 1.83 -42.79
CA LEU A 21 17.27 0.98 -43.91
C LEU A 21 17.87 1.73 -45.12
N GLY A 22 17.61 3.03 -45.24
CA GLY A 22 18.21 3.92 -46.23
C GLY A 22 19.49 4.64 -45.75
N ARG A 23 20.05 4.29 -44.59
CA ARG A 23 21.19 4.95 -44.00
C ARG A 23 22.41 4.02 -43.83
N PRO A 24 23.05 3.60 -44.97
CA PRO A 24 24.24 2.76 -44.90
C PRO A 24 25.48 3.47 -44.36
N ASP A 25 25.39 4.79 -44.16
CA ASP A 25 26.42 5.67 -43.60
C ASP A 25 26.60 5.57 -42.09
N ILE A 26 25.66 4.96 -41.38
CA ILE A 26 25.73 4.80 -39.92
C ILE A 26 26.32 3.43 -39.54
N GLU A 27 27.13 3.39 -38.47
CA GLU A 27 27.77 2.18 -37.95
C GLU A 27 26.75 1.08 -37.63
N GLN A 28 25.61 1.47 -37.07
CA GLN A 28 24.51 0.54 -36.69
C GLN A 28 23.97 -0.23 -37.92
N PHE A 29 24.04 0.33 -39.12
CA PHE A 29 23.57 -0.34 -40.32
C PHE A 29 24.36 -1.61 -40.62
N GLY A 30 25.71 -1.55 -40.50
CA GLY A 30 26.60 -2.70 -40.73
C GLY A 30 26.47 -3.80 -39.63
N ASN A 31 26.00 -3.43 -38.46
CA ASN A 31 25.90 -4.31 -37.29
C ASN A 31 24.45 -4.66 -36.91
N GLY A 32 23.50 -4.43 -37.81
CA GLY A 32 22.08 -4.69 -37.59
C GLY A 32 21.50 -5.65 -38.64
N ALA A 33 20.27 -6.08 -38.41
CA ALA A 33 19.49 -6.88 -39.33
C ALA A 33 18.19 -6.18 -39.73
N GLN A 34 17.70 -6.41 -40.93
CA GLN A 34 16.40 -5.89 -41.38
C GLN A 34 15.23 -6.57 -40.61
N VAL A 35 15.36 -7.87 -40.36
CA VAL A 35 14.42 -8.71 -39.62
C VAL A 35 15.22 -9.62 -38.70
N LEU A 36 14.88 -9.64 -37.40
CA LEU A 36 15.56 -10.47 -36.40
C LEU A 36 14.55 -11.14 -35.47
N GLU A 37 13.57 -11.79 -36.05
CA GLU A 37 12.50 -12.48 -35.29
C GLU A 37 12.99 -13.80 -34.69
N ASN A 38 12.64 -14.06 -33.42
CA ASN A 38 12.97 -15.28 -32.69
C ASN A 38 14.48 -15.55 -32.49
N PHE A 39 15.31 -14.51 -32.54
CA PHE A 39 16.71 -14.56 -32.17
C PHE A 39 17.01 -13.63 -30.99
N THR A 40 17.99 -14.01 -30.21
CA THR A 40 18.55 -13.19 -29.13
C THR A 40 19.95 -12.75 -29.55
N VAL A 41 20.22 -11.45 -29.50
CA VAL A 41 21.55 -10.91 -29.77
C VAL A 41 22.43 -11.17 -28.54
N LEU A 42 23.61 -11.72 -28.80
CA LEU A 42 24.63 -11.94 -27.78
C LEU A 42 25.52 -10.70 -27.63
N PRO A 43 26.03 -10.39 -26.42
CA PRO A 43 26.92 -9.25 -26.21
C PRO A 43 28.18 -9.26 -27.12
N GLN A 44 28.60 -10.43 -27.56
CA GLN A 44 29.74 -10.63 -28.44
C GLN A 44 29.44 -10.37 -29.93
N GLY A 45 28.23 -9.93 -30.26
CA GLY A 45 27.79 -9.61 -31.61
C GLY A 45 27.14 -10.75 -32.39
N GLY A 46 27.24 -11.99 -31.93
CA GLY A 46 26.54 -13.12 -32.51
C GLY A 46 25.04 -13.13 -32.19
N ILE A 47 24.29 -13.99 -32.85
CA ILE A 47 22.89 -14.26 -32.55
C ILE A 47 22.69 -15.73 -32.18
N THR A 48 21.78 -15.99 -31.25
CA THR A 48 21.34 -17.34 -30.89
C THR A 48 19.85 -17.47 -31.03
N ARG A 49 19.39 -18.68 -31.33
CA ARG A 49 17.97 -18.95 -31.41
C ARG A 49 17.32 -18.76 -30.07
N ARG A 50 16.19 -18.08 -30.04
CA ARG A 50 15.36 -17.95 -28.83
C ARG A 50 15.00 -19.33 -28.26
N PRO A 51 15.06 -19.54 -26.93
CA PRO A 51 14.55 -20.76 -26.31
C PRO A 51 13.09 -21.01 -26.71
N GLY A 52 12.73 -22.29 -26.86
CA GLY A 52 11.36 -22.69 -27.09
C GLY A 52 10.45 -22.36 -25.87
N THR A 53 9.16 -22.48 -26.09
CA THR A 53 8.16 -22.38 -25.02
C THR A 53 7.79 -23.79 -24.55
N TYR A 54 7.52 -23.91 -23.25
CA TYR A 54 7.01 -25.13 -22.66
C TYR A 54 5.55 -24.93 -22.26
N PHE A 55 4.67 -25.83 -22.67
CA PHE A 55 3.26 -25.80 -22.26
C PHE A 55 3.16 -26.30 -20.80
N VAL A 56 2.61 -25.48 -19.92
CA VAL A 56 2.44 -25.81 -18.50
C VAL A 56 1.04 -26.32 -18.23
N ALA A 57 0.04 -25.54 -18.57
CA ALA A 57 -1.37 -25.88 -18.36
C ALA A 57 -2.29 -24.89 -19.11
N GLU A 58 -3.51 -25.29 -19.37
CA GLU A 58 -4.56 -24.37 -19.82
C GLU A 58 -5.05 -23.47 -18.69
N THR A 59 -5.47 -22.25 -19.00
CA THR A 59 -6.21 -21.40 -18.06
C THR A 59 -7.59 -22.02 -17.77
N LYS A 60 -8.25 -21.61 -16.70
CA LYS A 60 -9.59 -22.11 -16.35
C LYS A 60 -10.63 -21.84 -17.44
N ASP A 61 -10.48 -20.71 -18.11
CA ASP A 61 -11.30 -20.29 -19.24
C ASP A 61 -10.37 -19.65 -20.29
N SER A 62 -10.07 -20.41 -21.36
CA SER A 62 -9.17 -19.97 -22.42
C SER A 62 -9.74 -18.88 -23.32
N SER A 63 -11.03 -18.55 -23.19
CA SER A 63 -11.65 -17.40 -23.87
C SER A 63 -11.36 -16.06 -23.16
N LYS A 64 -10.86 -16.11 -21.92
CA LYS A 64 -10.55 -14.93 -21.09
C LYS A 64 -9.06 -14.78 -20.87
N ARG A 65 -8.63 -13.54 -20.72
CA ARG A 65 -7.23 -13.22 -20.39
C ARG A 65 -6.92 -13.57 -18.95
N ALA A 66 -5.74 -14.11 -18.71
CA ALA A 66 -5.17 -14.29 -17.40
C ALA A 66 -3.92 -13.43 -17.23
N ARG A 67 -3.59 -13.08 -16.00
CA ARG A 67 -2.36 -12.38 -15.65
C ARG A 67 -1.51 -13.24 -14.72
N LEU A 68 -0.26 -13.43 -15.07
CA LEU A 68 0.70 -14.17 -14.25
C LEU A 68 1.44 -13.22 -13.33
N MET A 69 1.52 -13.59 -12.04
CA MET A 69 2.30 -12.88 -11.04
C MET A 69 3.23 -13.85 -10.31
N ARG A 70 4.48 -13.44 -10.18
CA ARG A 70 5.50 -14.22 -9.46
C ARG A 70 5.25 -14.14 -7.95
N PHE A 71 5.43 -15.27 -7.26
CA PHE A 71 5.47 -15.37 -5.81
C PHE A 71 6.70 -16.18 -5.41
N VAL A 72 7.64 -15.58 -4.68
CA VAL A 72 8.92 -16.20 -4.31
C VAL A 72 8.97 -16.41 -2.81
N PHE A 73 8.92 -17.66 -2.39
CA PHE A 73 9.04 -18.03 -1.00
C PHE A 73 10.51 -18.12 -0.56
N SER A 74 11.35 -18.75 -1.38
CA SER A 74 12.77 -18.91 -1.11
C SER A 74 13.57 -18.98 -2.41
N THR A 75 14.88 -19.10 -2.30
CA THR A 75 15.79 -19.26 -3.47
C THR A 75 15.54 -20.54 -4.26
N VAL A 76 14.93 -21.56 -3.65
CA VAL A 76 14.64 -22.87 -4.27
C VAL A 76 13.15 -23.11 -4.47
N GLN A 77 12.28 -22.24 -3.98
CA GLN A 77 10.84 -22.41 -4.02
C GLN A 77 10.13 -21.12 -4.47
N ALA A 78 9.67 -21.17 -5.68
CA ALA A 78 8.90 -20.09 -6.29
C ALA A 78 7.62 -20.63 -6.92
N TYR A 79 6.62 -19.78 -6.98
CA TYR A 79 5.31 -20.05 -7.58
C TYR A 79 5.02 -19.02 -8.66
N MET A 80 4.19 -19.39 -9.59
CA MET A 80 3.50 -18.48 -10.48
C MET A 80 2.03 -18.51 -10.14
N LEU A 81 1.46 -17.36 -9.84
CA LEU A 81 0.04 -17.19 -9.57
C LEU A 81 -0.65 -16.78 -10.86
N GLU A 82 -1.58 -17.59 -11.33
CA GLU A 82 -2.44 -17.32 -12.48
C GLU A 82 -3.70 -16.62 -11.98
N PHE A 83 -3.75 -15.30 -12.16
CA PHE A 83 -4.95 -14.49 -11.91
C PHE A 83 -5.85 -14.56 -13.14
N GLY A 84 -7.05 -15.10 -12.99
CA GLY A 84 -8.08 -15.12 -14.01
C GLY A 84 -9.36 -14.42 -13.55
N ASP A 85 -10.45 -14.62 -14.28
CA ASP A 85 -11.74 -14.03 -13.99
C ASP A 85 -12.34 -14.62 -12.71
N GLN A 86 -12.23 -13.85 -11.61
CA GLN A 86 -12.69 -14.20 -10.26
C GLN A 86 -11.96 -15.40 -9.61
N TYR A 87 -10.76 -15.75 -10.05
CA TYR A 87 -9.96 -16.80 -9.43
C TYR A 87 -8.46 -16.49 -9.45
N VAL A 88 -7.71 -17.21 -8.59
CA VAL A 88 -6.26 -17.38 -8.66
C VAL A 88 -5.93 -18.86 -8.55
N ARG A 89 -5.13 -19.38 -9.47
CA ARG A 89 -4.52 -20.71 -9.44
C ARG A 89 -3.05 -20.65 -9.18
N VAL A 90 -2.51 -21.69 -8.59
CA VAL A 90 -1.11 -21.79 -8.20
C VAL A 90 -0.39 -22.77 -9.09
N LEU A 91 0.75 -22.31 -9.68
CA LEU A 91 1.63 -23.14 -10.49
C LEU A 91 3.01 -23.21 -9.81
N ARG A 92 3.64 -24.38 -9.89
CA ARG A 92 4.98 -24.65 -9.37
C ARG A 92 5.66 -25.73 -10.20
N ASN A 93 6.96 -25.63 -10.43
CA ASN A 93 7.76 -26.66 -11.13
C ASN A 93 7.14 -27.11 -12.45
N HIS A 94 6.70 -26.14 -13.29
CA HIS A 94 6.09 -26.38 -14.61
C HIS A 94 4.76 -27.16 -14.58
N ALA A 95 4.04 -27.17 -13.46
CA ALA A 95 2.74 -27.81 -13.32
C ALA A 95 1.80 -26.99 -12.45
N ARG A 96 0.51 -27.26 -12.50
CA ARG A 96 -0.46 -26.79 -11.53
C ARG A 96 -0.23 -27.47 -10.18
N VAL A 97 -0.41 -26.71 -9.09
CA VAL A 97 -0.51 -27.31 -7.76
C VAL A 97 -1.92 -27.86 -7.59
N GLU A 98 -2.04 -29.12 -7.20
CA GLU A 98 -3.30 -29.83 -7.05
C GLU A 98 -3.46 -30.38 -5.64
N SER A 99 -4.68 -30.35 -5.12
CA SER A 99 -5.03 -30.92 -3.82
C SER A 99 -6.57 -31.11 -3.71
N PRO A 100 -7.10 -32.36 -3.74
CA PRO A 100 -6.41 -33.61 -4.05
C PRO A 100 -5.94 -33.68 -5.52
N PRO A 101 -5.19 -34.73 -5.93
CA PRO A 101 -4.76 -34.91 -7.32
C PRO A 101 -5.93 -34.77 -8.29
N GLY A 102 -5.74 -34.05 -9.40
CA GLY A 102 -6.78 -33.70 -10.37
C GLY A 102 -7.59 -32.45 -10.04
N THR A 103 -7.44 -31.89 -8.83
CA THR A 103 -8.15 -30.65 -8.42
C THR A 103 -7.14 -29.51 -8.22
N PRO A 104 -7.13 -28.50 -9.09
CA PRO A 104 -6.25 -27.35 -8.94
C PRO A 104 -6.49 -26.61 -7.63
N VAL A 105 -5.41 -26.21 -6.94
CA VAL A 105 -5.50 -25.26 -5.83
C VAL A 105 -5.95 -23.91 -6.41
N GLU A 106 -7.14 -23.49 -5.99
CA GLU A 106 -7.80 -22.28 -6.49
C GLU A 106 -8.32 -21.41 -5.35
N ILE A 107 -8.16 -20.11 -5.47
CA ILE A 107 -8.70 -19.11 -4.55
C ILE A 107 -9.71 -18.27 -5.33
N VAL A 108 -10.90 -18.10 -4.78
CA VAL A 108 -11.91 -17.18 -5.33
C VAL A 108 -11.49 -15.75 -5.04
N THR A 109 -11.56 -14.89 -6.05
CA THR A 109 -11.20 -13.48 -5.95
C THR A 109 -12.32 -12.57 -6.46
N PRO A 110 -12.38 -11.30 -6.05
CA PRO A 110 -13.42 -10.38 -6.53
C PRO A 110 -13.12 -9.78 -7.91
N TRP A 111 -11.90 -9.96 -8.42
CA TRP A 111 -11.46 -9.30 -9.64
C TRP A 111 -11.90 -10.06 -10.88
N THR A 112 -12.61 -9.39 -11.79
CA THR A 112 -12.92 -9.89 -13.13
C THR A 112 -11.74 -9.69 -14.07
N GLU A 113 -11.77 -10.30 -15.24
CA GLU A 113 -10.78 -10.13 -16.31
C GLU A 113 -10.43 -8.65 -16.56
N ALA A 114 -11.43 -7.76 -16.56
CA ALA A 114 -11.25 -6.34 -16.80
C ALA A 114 -10.39 -5.62 -15.74
N HIS A 115 -10.33 -6.13 -14.50
CA HIS A 115 -9.58 -5.55 -13.40
C HIS A 115 -8.11 -5.99 -13.40
N LEU A 116 -7.77 -7.13 -14.01
CA LEU A 116 -6.45 -7.75 -13.91
C LEU A 116 -5.29 -6.87 -14.40
N PRO A 117 -5.41 -6.10 -15.50
CA PRO A 117 -4.31 -5.24 -15.96
C PRO A 117 -3.92 -4.16 -14.95
N ALA A 118 -4.91 -3.59 -14.23
CA ALA A 118 -4.70 -2.50 -13.27
C ALA A 118 -4.37 -2.98 -11.84
N LEU A 119 -4.30 -4.30 -11.61
CA LEU A 119 -4.01 -4.86 -10.28
C LEU A 119 -2.54 -4.62 -9.93
N SER A 120 -2.28 -3.86 -8.88
CA SER A 120 -0.93 -3.64 -8.33
C SER A 120 -0.64 -4.65 -7.22
N ALA A 121 0.59 -5.18 -7.20
CA ALA A 121 0.96 -6.22 -6.24
C ALA A 121 2.38 -6.03 -5.73
N VAL A 122 2.59 -6.32 -4.44
CA VAL A 122 3.91 -6.41 -3.82
C VAL A 122 3.95 -7.53 -2.79
N GLN A 123 5.05 -8.25 -2.71
CA GLN A 123 5.20 -9.39 -1.82
C GLN A 123 6.14 -9.07 -0.66
N SER A 124 5.78 -9.54 0.54
CA SER A 124 6.67 -9.67 1.70
C SER A 124 6.50 -11.06 2.31
N ALA A 125 7.59 -11.81 2.41
CA ALA A 125 7.59 -13.19 2.88
C ALA A 125 6.46 -14.04 2.23
N ASP A 126 5.58 -14.60 3.02
CA ASP A 126 4.47 -15.46 2.61
C ASP A 126 3.18 -14.69 2.28
N VAL A 127 3.24 -13.36 2.13
CA VAL A 127 2.08 -12.51 1.87
C VAL A 127 2.28 -11.66 0.62
N LEU A 128 1.32 -11.75 -0.31
CA LEU A 128 1.19 -10.85 -1.46
C LEU A 128 0.10 -9.82 -1.16
N PHE A 129 0.47 -8.56 -1.12
CA PHE A 129 -0.45 -7.43 -0.96
C PHE A 129 -0.89 -6.92 -2.32
N LEU A 130 -2.18 -6.64 -2.45
CA LEU A 130 -2.83 -6.31 -3.71
C LEU A 130 -3.68 -5.05 -3.55
N ALA A 131 -3.56 -4.16 -4.52
CA ALA A 131 -4.32 -2.92 -4.60
C ALA A 131 -4.99 -2.77 -5.97
N HIS A 132 -6.23 -2.27 -5.97
CA HIS A 132 -6.98 -1.93 -7.17
C HIS A 132 -7.98 -0.81 -6.84
N ARG A 133 -8.09 0.22 -7.68
CA ARG A 133 -8.88 1.44 -7.43
C ARG A 133 -10.35 1.22 -7.07
N SER A 134 -10.93 0.10 -7.49
CA SER A 134 -12.35 -0.23 -7.27
C SER A 134 -12.57 -1.23 -6.16
N TRP A 135 -11.52 -1.67 -5.46
CA TRP A 135 -11.61 -2.73 -4.46
C TRP A 135 -10.77 -2.42 -3.24
N GLN A 136 -11.30 -2.69 -2.07
CA GLN A 136 -10.52 -2.66 -0.84
C GLN A 136 -9.24 -3.48 -1.02
N PRO A 137 -8.06 -2.97 -0.61
CA PRO A 137 -6.81 -3.72 -0.66
C PRO A 137 -6.93 -5.10 -0.03
N ARG A 138 -6.28 -6.10 -0.61
CA ARG A 138 -6.33 -7.48 -0.15
C ARG A 138 -4.93 -8.05 0.03
N LYS A 139 -4.86 -9.14 0.79
CA LYS A 139 -3.65 -9.94 0.96
C LYS A 139 -3.95 -11.39 0.61
N ILE A 140 -3.06 -12.00 -0.18
CA ILE A 140 -3.03 -13.44 -0.40
C ILE A 140 -1.90 -13.99 0.44
N SER A 141 -2.20 -14.92 1.33
CA SER A 141 -1.26 -15.54 2.24
C SER A 141 -1.08 -17.02 1.91
N ARG A 142 0.17 -17.48 1.92
CA ARG A 142 0.55 -18.88 1.76
C ARG A 142 0.88 -19.48 3.12
N THR A 143 0.29 -20.62 3.45
CA THR A 143 0.65 -21.39 4.65
C THR A 143 1.41 -22.67 4.28
N SER A 144 1.10 -23.25 3.12
CA SER A 144 1.80 -24.40 2.54
C SER A 144 1.70 -24.36 1.01
N ASP A 145 2.24 -25.37 0.32
CA ASP A 145 2.14 -25.48 -1.14
C ASP A 145 0.69 -25.50 -1.62
N THR A 146 -0.18 -26.14 -0.86
CA THR A 146 -1.59 -26.37 -1.20
C THR A 146 -2.57 -25.50 -0.41
N SER A 147 -2.07 -24.73 0.59
CA SER A 147 -2.92 -23.91 1.47
C SER A 147 -2.65 -22.42 1.25
N TRP A 148 -3.62 -21.79 0.62
CA TRP A 148 -3.60 -20.36 0.28
C TRP A 148 -4.92 -19.72 0.68
N SER A 149 -4.88 -18.50 1.12
CA SER A 149 -6.07 -17.73 1.51
C SER A 149 -6.01 -16.30 1.00
N ILE A 150 -7.19 -15.71 0.82
CA ILE A 150 -7.33 -14.28 0.53
C ILE A 150 -8.14 -13.62 1.65
N ALA A 151 -7.68 -12.46 2.09
CA ALA A 151 -8.36 -11.63 3.08
C ALA A 151 -8.28 -10.15 2.72
N THR A 152 -9.14 -9.34 3.29
CA THR A 152 -9.01 -7.87 3.24
C THR A 152 -7.75 -7.43 3.98
N PHE A 153 -7.17 -6.34 3.51
CA PHE A 153 -6.13 -5.62 4.24
C PHE A 153 -6.82 -4.63 5.18
N ASP A 154 -6.86 -4.96 6.46
CA ASP A 154 -7.53 -4.14 7.47
C ASP A 154 -6.55 -3.13 8.06
N ALA A 155 -6.53 -1.93 7.48
CA ALA A 155 -5.78 -0.81 8.03
C ALA A 155 -6.36 -0.40 9.38
N VAL A 156 -5.47 -0.05 10.32
CA VAL A 156 -5.80 0.50 11.65
C VAL A 156 -5.09 1.83 11.84
N GLY A 157 -5.59 2.68 12.74
CA GLY A 157 -4.99 3.98 13.00
C GLY A 157 -5.04 4.98 11.84
N GLY A 158 -5.77 4.66 10.77
CA GLY A 158 -5.88 5.43 9.54
C GLY A 158 -5.80 4.57 8.27
N PRO A 159 -5.47 5.14 7.08
CA PRO A 159 -5.26 6.58 6.89
C PRO A 159 -6.55 7.38 6.98
N TRP A 160 -6.39 8.65 7.33
CA TRP A 160 -7.51 9.57 7.59
C TRP A 160 -7.68 10.55 6.44
N ASP A 161 -8.94 10.92 6.18
CA ASP A 161 -9.34 12.05 5.35
C ASP A 161 -9.16 13.36 6.15
N GLU A 162 -9.57 14.50 5.60
CA GLU A 162 -9.50 15.77 6.29
C GLU A 162 -10.29 15.76 7.62
N LYS A 163 -9.74 16.45 8.64
CA LYS A 163 -10.42 16.65 9.93
C LYS A 163 -11.65 17.52 9.72
N ASN A 164 -12.75 17.18 10.39
CA ASN A 164 -13.89 18.07 10.47
C ASN A 164 -13.49 19.42 11.07
N LEU A 165 -13.75 20.51 10.34
CA LEU A 165 -13.50 21.89 10.78
C LEU A 165 -14.80 22.63 11.14
N ASP A 166 -15.96 22.04 10.87
CA ASP A 166 -17.27 22.62 11.17
C ASP A 166 -17.74 22.15 12.56
N ALA A 167 -17.59 23.03 13.55
CA ALA A 167 -17.96 22.73 14.94
C ALA A 167 -19.46 22.42 15.12
N SER A 168 -20.33 22.79 14.17
CA SER A 168 -21.75 22.46 14.20
C SER A 168 -22.04 21.01 13.80
N LYS A 169 -21.10 20.36 13.09
CA LYS A 169 -21.20 18.95 12.69
C LYS A 169 -20.58 18.08 13.79
N THR A 170 -21.41 17.51 14.60
CA THR A 170 -20.98 16.69 15.74
C THR A 170 -21.39 15.23 15.57
N LEU A 171 -20.64 14.34 16.23
CA LEU A 171 -20.92 12.91 16.31
C LEU A 171 -21.10 12.48 17.76
N ALA A 172 -22.05 11.58 18.01
CA ALA A 172 -22.34 10.99 19.31
C ALA A 172 -22.42 9.45 19.20
N PRO A 173 -21.55 8.70 19.89
CA PRO A 173 -21.67 7.24 19.96
C PRO A 173 -22.68 6.83 21.04
N SER A 174 -23.43 5.73 20.79
CA SER A 174 -24.40 5.17 21.75
C SER A 174 -23.75 4.38 22.89
N ALA A 175 -22.53 3.89 22.70
CA ALA A 175 -21.76 3.14 23.70
C ALA A 175 -20.25 3.31 23.44
N THR A 176 -19.42 2.81 24.36
CA THR A 176 -17.95 2.96 24.29
C THR A 176 -17.23 1.76 23.70
N THR A 177 -17.91 0.62 23.52
CA THR A 177 -17.33 -0.64 23.04
C THR A 177 -18.34 -1.44 22.21
N GLY A 178 -17.84 -2.38 21.44
CA GLY A 178 -18.67 -3.30 20.64
C GLY A 178 -19.30 -2.63 19.43
N SER A 179 -20.49 -3.08 19.05
CA SER A 179 -21.28 -2.48 17.97
C SER A 179 -22.09 -1.30 18.54
N VAL A 180 -21.90 -0.13 17.96
CA VAL A 180 -22.49 1.13 18.43
C VAL A 180 -23.21 1.83 17.28
N THR A 181 -24.25 2.60 17.61
CA THR A 181 -24.81 3.57 16.68
C THR A 181 -24.07 4.90 16.84
N ILE A 182 -23.62 5.46 15.73
CA ILE A 182 -23.06 6.82 15.70
C ILE A 182 -24.13 7.71 15.09
N THR A 183 -24.52 8.75 15.85
CA THR A 183 -25.49 9.76 15.44
C THR A 183 -24.77 11.06 15.11
N ALA A 184 -24.99 11.57 13.90
CA ALA A 184 -24.49 12.88 13.47
C ALA A 184 -25.56 13.96 13.64
N SER A 185 -25.16 15.19 13.98
CA SER A 185 -26.06 16.35 14.06
C SER A 185 -26.60 16.83 12.70
N SER A 186 -25.96 16.43 11.62
CA SER A 186 -26.35 16.75 10.23
C SER A 186 -25.90 15.63 9.29
N ALA A 187 -26.25 15.70 8.01
CA ALA A 187 -25.86 14.70 7.01
C ALA A 187 -24.33 14.65 6.85
N VAL A 188 -23.75 13.48 7.19
CA VAL A 188 -22.30 13.17 7.11
C VAL A 188 -22.05 11.89 6.34
N PHE A 189 -22.92 10.89 6.47
CA PHE A 189 -22.69 9.52 6.00
C PHE A 189 -23.36 9.20 4.66
N ALA A 190 -22.75 8.29 3.91
CA ALA A 190 -23.31 7.69 2.72
C ALA A 190 -23.34 6.16 2.85
N ALA A 191 -24.22 5.49 2.08
CA ALA A 191 -24.26 4.02 2.08
C ALA A 191 -22.95 3.36 1.66
N THR A 192 -22.17 4.06 0.84
CA THR A 192 -20.82 3.69 0.37
C THR A 192 -19.71 3.87 1.42
N ASP A 193 -20.05 4.36 2.62
CA ASP A 193 -19.11 4.43 3.75
C ASP A 193 -19.05 3.13 4.58
N VAL A 194 -19.86 2.13 4.28
CA VAL A 194 -19.77 0.82 4.94
C VAL A 194 -18.38 0.23 4.69
N GLY A 195 -17.69 -0.18 5.76
CA GLY A 195 -16.29 -0.61 5.76
C GLY A 195 -15.27 0.51 6.05
N ARG A 196 -15.68 1.77 5.94
CA ARG A 196 -14.83 2.95 6.19
C ARG A 196 -14.44 3.06 7.66
N LEU A 197 -13.21 3.44 7.91
CA LEU A 197 -12.78 3.84 9.25
C LEU A 197 -13.39 5.19 9.63
N MET A 198 -13.52 5.41 10.93
CA MET A 198 -13.80 6.71 11.52
C MET A 198 -13.07 6.84 12.84
N ARG A 199 -12.77 8.06 13.28
CA ARG A 199 -12.25 8.33 14.60
C ARG A 199 -12.89 9.55 15.23
N LEU A 200 -13.04 9.47 16.56
CA LEU A 200 -13.58 10.54 17.38
C LEU A 200 -12.55 10.92 18.43
N ARG A 201 -12.44 12.22 18.73
CA ARG A 201 -11.58 12.74 19.79
C ARG A 201 -12.42 13.12 20.96
N GLN A 202 -12.13 12.53 22.12
CA GLN A 202 -12.89 12.73 23.34
C GLN A 202 -11.97 12.87 24.55
N GLY A 203 -12.46 13.58 25.60
CA GLY A 203 -11.73 13.75 26.84
C GLY A 203 -11.64 12.47 27.66
N VAL A 204 -10.48 12.23 28.26
CA VAL A 204 -10.27 11.15 29.21
C VAL A 204 -10.55 11.69 30.60
N ALA A 205 -11.60 11.15 31.25
CA ALA A 205 -12.01 11.57 32.60
C ALA A 205 -11.26 10.82 33.72
N VAL A 206 -10.73 9.63 33.42
CA VAL A 206 -10.09 8.76 34.42
C VAL A 206 -8.66 9.21 34.66
N ALA A 207 -8.40 9.79 35.83
CA ALA A 207 -7.05 10.07 36.28
C ALA A 207 -6.31 8.76 36.63
N TYR A 208 -4.99 8.72 36.39
CA TYR A 208 -4.16 7.59 36.81
C TYR A 208 -4.25 7.44 38.36
N PRO A 209 -4.59 6.22 38.84
CA PRO A 209 -4.87 6.01 40.25
C PRO A 209 -3.61 6.13 41.11
N GLY A 210 -3.78 6.64 42.33
CA GLY A 210 -2.73 6.70 43.38
C GLY A 210 -2.51 5.39 44.14
N SER A 211 -3.17 4.29 43.75
CA SER A 211 -3.08 2.96 44.35
C SER A 211 -3.23 1.89 43.30
N PRO A 212 -2.75 0.65 43.54
CA PRO A 212 -2.93 -0.45 42.58
C PRO A 212 -4.39 -0.61 42.18
N THR A 213 -4.68 -0.51 40.91
CA THR A 213 -6.02 -0.56 40.31
C THR A 213 -6.03 -1.46 39.11
N ALA A 214 -7.10 -2.25 38.95
CA ALA A 214 -7.28 -3.12 37.80
C ALA A 214 -7.80 -2.34 36.59
N PHE A 215 -7.20 -2.61 35.43
CA PHE A 215 -7.63 -2.08 34.13
C PHE A 215 -7.86 -3.18 33.13
N SER A 216 -8.82 -2.94 32.25
CA SER A 216 -9.14 -3.81 31.12
C SER A 216 -8.50 -3.27 29.83
N VAL A 217 -8.29 -4.15 28.85
CA VAL A 217 -7.82 -3.73 27.53
C VAL A 217 -8.77 -2.67 26.94
N GLY A 218 -8.19 -1.58 26.44
CA GLY A 218 -8.90 -0.44 25.87
C GLY A 218 -9.19 0.69 26.87
N ASP A 219 -9.09 0.46 28.18
CA ASP A 219 -9.23 1.53 29.16
C ASP A 219 -8.20 2.63 28.93
N THR A 220 -8.62 3.88 29.09
CA THR A 220 -7.76 5.05 28.96
C THR A 220 -7.62 5.77 30.30
N THR A 221 -6.43 6.28 30.56
CA THR A 221 -6.12 7.07 31.75
C THR A 221 -5.21 8.24 31.44
N VAL A 222 -5.22 9.25 32.29
CA VAL A 222 -4.29 10.38 32.21
C VAL A 222 -3.48 10.50 33.47
N ALA A 223 -2.17 10.69 33.34
CA ALA A 223 -1.27 11.05 34.43
C ALA A 223 -0.78 12.48 34.26
N LYS A 224 -0.77 13.26 35.35
CA LYS A 224 -0.20 14.62 35.33
C LYS A 224 1.04 14.64 36.21
N VAL A 225 2.20 14.87 35.58
CA VAL A 225 3.49 14.95 36.29
C VAL A 225 4.21 16.18 35.77
N ASP A 226 4.75 16.99 36.69
CA ASP A 226 5.45 18.25 36.39
C ASP A 226 4.62 19.24 35.54
N GLY A 227 3.29 19.23 35.77
CA GLY A 227 2.36 20.08 35.01
C GLY A 227 1.96 19.54 33.65
N ILE A 228 2.62 18.51 33.14
CA ILE A 228 2.34 17.91 31.84
C ILE A 228 1.34 16.76 32.01
N VAL A 229 0.25 16.80 31.22
CA VAL A 229 -0.73 15.74 31.13
C VAL A 229 -0.32 14.77 30.06
N ARG A 230 -0.30 13.46 30.34
CA ARG A 230 -0.01 12.38 29.43
C ARG A 230 -1.15 11.38 29.43
N SER A 231 -1.56 10.94 28.26
CA SER A 231 -2.62 9.94 28.11
C SER A 231 -2.04 8.58 27.72
N TYR A 232 -2.70 7.55 28.24
CA TYR A 232 -2.31 6.16 28.02
C TYR A 232 -3.53 5.30 27.75
N ARG A 233 -3.35 4.25 26.94
CA ARG A 233 -4.36 3.20 26.72
C ARG A 233 -3.83 1.86 27.19
N CYS A 234 -4.61 1.16 27.98
CA CYS A 234 -4.32 -0.21 28.41
C CYS A 234 -4.41 -1.15 27.19
N ILE A 235 -3.33 -1.84 26.87
CA ILE A 235 -3.25 -2.85 25.81
C ILE A 235 -3.03 -4.26 26.36
N GLY A 236 -2.63 -4.38 27.62
CA GLY A 236 -2.56 -5.63 28.37
C GLY A 236 -3.25 -5.46 29.72
N ALA A 237 -4.40 -6.16 29.91
CA ALA A 237 -5.18 -6.07 31.14
C ALA A 237 -4.38 -6.54 32.35
N GLY A 238 -4.59 -5.89 33.51
CA GLY A 238 -3.89 -6.21 34.74
C GLY A 238 -4.15 -5.24 35.84
N THR A 239 -3.27 -5.24 36.86
CA THR A 239 -3.29 -4.32 37.97
C THR A 239 -2.02 -3.46 37.97
N THR A 240 -2.19 -2.15 38.15
CA THR A 240 -1.08 -1.18 38.13
C THR A 240 -0.19 -1.32 39.36
N ALA A 241 1.11 -1.00 39.22
CA ALA A 241 2.06 -0.83 40.31
C ALA A 241 2.50 0.63 40.52
N GLN A 242 1.79 1.60 39.91
CA GLN A 242 2.02 3.05 40.03
C GLN A 242 3.29 3.56 39.28
N ILE A 243 3.79 2.83 38.29
CA ILE A 243 5.02 3.22 37.54
C ILE A 243 4.76 4.43 36.63
N LEU A 244 3.53 4.62 36.13
CA LEU A 244 3.17 5.76 35.27
C LEU A 244 3.34 7.12 35.94
N ILE A 245 3.42 7.17 37.28
CA ILE A 245 3.67 8.40 38.00
C ILE A 245 4.99 9.06 37.57
N ASN A 246 5.96 8.25 37.11
CA ASN A 246 7.25 8.71 36.57
C ASN A 246 7.16 9.20 35.10
N ALA A 247 5.94 9.27 34.54
CA ALA A 247 5.65 9.90 33.24
C ALA A 247 6.51 9.44 32.06
N SER A 248 6.66 8.12 31.89
CA SER A 248 7.32 7.58 30.71
C SER A 248 6.51 7.89 29.44
N GLU A 249 7.22 8.27 28.37
CA GLU A 249 6.70 8.51 27.03
C GLU A 249 7.17 7.42 26.04
N ALA A 250 7.60 6.27 26.54
CA ALA A 250 7.89 5.11 25.71
C ALA A 250 6.59 4.59 25.09
N ASP A 251 6.65 4.14 23.84
CA ASP A 251 5.51 3.61 23.10
C ASP A 251 4.75 2.54 23.88
N TYR A 252 5.47 1.71 24.66
CA TYR A 252 4.92 0.66 25.50
C TYR A 252 5.54 0.69 26.89
N ILE A 253 4.70 0.61 27.91
CA ILE A 253 5.11 0.71 29.30
C ILE A 253 4.47 -0.44 30.08
N THR A 254 5.26 -1.20 30.81
CA THR A 254 4.74 -2.19 31.76
C THR A 254 4.63 -1.55 33.16
N ASP A 255 3.45 -1.62 33.76
CA ASP A 255 3.12 -1.09 35.07
C ASP A 255 2.38 -2.15 35.91
N GLY A 256 3.10 -2.82 36.79
CA GLY A 256 2.58 -4.01 37.47
C GLY A 256 2.38 -5.14 36.46
N THR A 257 1.12 -5.59 36.31
CA THR A 257 0.73 -6.56 35.29
C THR A 257 0.03 -5.91 34.10
N CYS A 258 -0.20 -4.59 34.13
CA CYS A 258 -0.75 -3.83 33.01
C CYS A 258 0.34 -3.51 31.97
N VAL A 259 -0.05 -3.49 30.69
CA VAL A 259 0.77 -2.94 29.60
C VAL A 259 0.01 -1.75 29.01
N TRP A 260 0.71 -0.63 28.90
CA TRP A 260 0.16 0.64 28.43
C TRP A 260 0.82 1.07 27.13
N LYS A 261 0.01 1.65 26.26
CA LYS A 261 0.48 2.39 25.06
C LYS A 261 0.39 3.88 25.37
N PHE A 262 1.49 4.61 25.20
CA PHE A 262 1.51 6.06 25.26
C PHE A 262 0.77 6.64 24.05
N LEU A 263 -0.12 7.62 24.28
CA LEU A 263 -0.95 8.23 23.24
C LEU A 263 -0.54 9.68 22.94
N GLY A 264 0.16 10.35 23.85
CA GLY A 264 0.60 11.73 23.68
C GLY A 264 0.41 12.57 24.93
N ARG A 265 0.88 13.82 24.88
CA ARG A 265 0.77 14.82 25.96
C ARG A 265 -0.57 15.56 25.87
N SER A 266 -1.67 14.83 25.98
CA SER A 266 -3.02 15.34 25.79
C SER A 266 -3.99 14.78 26.83
N GLN A 267 -5.02 15.54 27.19
CA GLN A 267 -6.15 15.05 27.97
C GLN A 267 -7.26 14.49 27.09
N THR A 268 -7.17 14.67 25.78
CA THR A 268 -8.11 14.12 24.81
C THR A 268 -7.40 13.07 23.97
N VAL A 269 -8.11 12.01 23.62
CA VAL A 269 -7.56 10.90 22.83
C VAL A 269 -8.42 10.62 21.61
N TRP A 270 -7.79 10.20 20.52
CA TRP A 270 -8.46 9.65 19.38
C TRP A 270 -8.81 8.19 19.62
N SER A 271 -10.03 7.82 19.30
CA SER A 271 -10.49 6.43 19.32
C SER A 271 -11.17 6.11 18.00
N SER A 272 -10.84 4.96 17.44
CA SER A 272 -11.29 4.55 16.11
C SER A 272 -12.41 3.52 16.16
N ALA A 273 -13.25 3.55 15.11
CA ALA A 273 -14.29 2.59 14.85
C ALA A 273 -14.38 2.31 13.34
N ARG A 274 -14.99 1.21 12.95
CA ARG A 274 -15.27 0.88 11.55
C ARG A 274 -16.77 0.87 11.32
N ILE A 275 -17.23 1.60 10.32
CA ILE A 275 -18.64 1.62 9.91
C ILE A 275 -19.01 0.24 9.37
N THR A 276 -20.04 -0.39 9.94
CA THR A 276 -20.50 -1.74 9.55
C THR A 276 -21.90 -1.74 8.95
N GLY A 277 -22.65 -0.65 9.11
CA GLY A 277 -23.97 -0.52 8.55
C GLY A 277 -24.37 0.94 8.35
N PHE A 278 -25.18 1.19 7.34
CA PHE A 278 -25.74 2.51 7.03
C PHE A 278 -27.26 2.48 7.26
N THR A 279 -27.75 3.40 8.06
CA THR A 279 -29.19 3.59 8.30
C THR A 279 -29.71 4.76 7.47
N ASP A 280 -29.08 5.92 7.62
CA ASP A 280 -29.36 7.14 6.87
C ASP A 280 -28.15 8.10 6.92
N SER A 281 -28.24 9.27 6.31
CA SER A 281 -27.13 10.23 6.24
C SER A 281 -26.67 10.79 7.60
N THR A 282 -27.42 10.54 8.66
CA THR A 282 -27.13 10.96 10.04
C THR A 282 -26.87 9.81 11.00
N HIS A 283 -27.18 8.56 10.61
CA HIS A 283 -27.04 7.39 11.48
C HIS A 283 -26.31 6.24 10.77
N VAL A 284 -25.27 5.75 11.42
CA VAL A 284 -24.54 4.54 11.01
C VAL A 284 -24.33 3.61 12.19
N THR A 285 -24.22 2.30 11.92
CA THR A 285 -23.72 1.33 12.87
C THR A 285 -22.21 1.19 12.67
N ALA A 286 -21.44 1.20 13.75
CA ALA A 286 -20.00 1.02 13.70
C ALA A 286 -19.52 0.03 14.78
N THR A 287 -18.47 -0.72 14.48
CA THR A 287 -17.75 -1.53 15.47
C THR A 287 -16.57 -0.74 15.99
N VAL A 288 -16.53 -0.54 17.31
CA VAL A 288 -15.45 0.15 18.00
C VAL A 288 -14.19 -0.70 17.95
N ILE A 289 -13.10 -0.12 17.44
CA ILE A 289 -11.77 -0.74 17.37
C ILE A 289 -11.00 -0.35 18.63
N ASP A 290 -10.89 0.96 18.88
CA ASP A 290 -10.29 1.51 20.08
C ASP A 290 -11.40 2.00 21.01
N ARG A 291 -11.46 1.44 22.22
CA ARG A 291 -12.49 1.81 23.19
C ARG A 291 -12.59 3.34 23.33
N LEU A 292 -13.81 3.86 23.19
CA LEU A 292 -14.11 5.27 23.33
C LEU A 292 -14.05 5.68 24.82
N PRO A 293 -13.47 6.82 25.17
CA PRO A 293 -13.44 7.31 26.58
C PRO A 293 -14.83 7.58 27.13
N SER A 294 -15.77 7.99 26.27
CA SER A 294 -17.13 8.35 26.69
C SER A 294 -18.12 8.26 25.53
N THR A 295 -19.41 8.45 25.83
CA THR A 295 -20.47 8.63 24.84
C THR A 295 -20.76 10.10 24.54
N ALA A 296 -19.91 11.02 25.02
CA ALA A 296 -20.10 12.45 24.84
C ALA A 296 -20.02 12.84 23.36
N VAL A 297 -20.85 13.83 23.02
CA VAL A 297 -20.85 14.45 21.68
C VAL A 297 -19.51 15.13 21.42
N THR A 298 -18.98 14.97 20.22
CA THR A 298 -17.75 15.65 19.79
C THR A 298 -17.87 16.23 18.38
N GLY A 299 -17.32 17.43 18.18
CA GLY A 299 -17.09 18.03 16.87
C GLY A 299 -15.73 17.64 16.26
N GLU A 300 -14.86 17.01 17.04
CA GLU A 300 -13.55 16.55 16.57
C GLU A 300 -13.62 15.11 16.08
N TRP A 301 -13.75 14.94 14.78
CA TRP A 301 -13.82 13.64 14.13
C TRP A 301 -13.20 13.65 12.73
N GLN A 302 -12.86 12.47 12.26
CA GLN A 302 -12.37 12.23 10.91
C GLN A 302 -12.94 10.91 10.37
N LEU A 303 -13.16 10.85 9.07
CA LEU A 303 -13.44 9.61 8.35
C LEU A 303 -12.14 9.06 7.75
N GLY A 304 -12.11 7.77 7.50
CA GLY A 304 -10.99 7.12 6.82
C GLY A 304 -10.88 7.59 5.37
N ALA A 305 -9.66 7.67 4.87
CA ALA A 305 -9.39 8.10 3.49
C ALA A 305 -9.83 7.07 2.44
N TRP A 306 -10.05 5.81 2.82
CA TRP A 306 -10.36 4.69 1.91
C TRP A 306 -11.77 4.18 2.11
N SER A 307 -12.57 4.19 1.06
CA SER A 307 -13.95 3.66 1.04
C SER A 307 -14.47 3.58 -0.39
N ASP A 308 -15.66 3.02 -0.58
CA ASP A 308 -16.36 3.12 -1.87
C ASP A 308 -16.83 4.55 -2.18
N THR A 309 -16.93 5.43 -1.15
CA THR A 309 -17.22 6.87 -1.34
C THR A 309 -16.02 7.62 -1.92
N THR A 310 -14.84 7.41 -1.34
CA THR A 310 -13.62 8.15 -1.69
C THR A 310 -12.74 7.41 -2.68
N GLY A 311 -12.97 6.11 -2.90
CA GLY A 311 -12.17 5.20 -3.70
C GLY A 311 -11.07 4.49 -2.89
N TRP A 312 -10.48 3.47 -3.49
CA TRP A 312 -9.47 2.61 -2.90
C TRP A 312 -8.09 2.87 -3.50
N PRO A 313 -6.99 2.53 -2.80
CA PRO A 313 -5.64 2.62 -3.36
C PRO A 313 -5.50 1.80 -4.64
N GLN A 314 -4.80 2.37 -5.62
CA GLN A 314 -4.55 1.74 -6.91
C GLN A 314 -3.14 1.19 -7.07
N CYS A 315 -2.18 1.68 -6.25
CA CYS A 315 -0.80 1.22 -6.26
C CYS A 315 -0.39 0.77 -4.86
N VAL A 316 0.50 -0.24 -4.79
CA VAL A 316 1.10 -0.73 -3.56
C VAL A 316 2.57 -1.06 -3.79
N THR A 317 3.44 -0.72 -2.83
CA THR A 317 4.87 -1.07 -2.80
C THR A 317 5.39 -1.09 -1.37
N PHE A 318 6.67 -1.45 -1.17
CA PHE A 318 7.37 -1.24 0.09
C PHE A 318 8.44 -0.16 -0.07
N HIS A 319 8.61 0.64 0.97
CA HIS A 319 9.67 1.63 1.06
C HIS A 319 10.04 1.88 2.53
N GLU A 320 11.33 1.80 2.88
CA GLU A 320 11.85 2.04 4.23
C GLU A 320 11.05 1.32 5.33
N GLU A 321 10.92 -0.03 5.21
CA GLU A 321 10.18 -0.90 6.16
C GLU A 321 8.70 -0.55 6.34
N ARG A 322 8.11 0.18 5.40
CA ARG A 322 6.71 0.58 5.38
C ARG A 322 6.01 -0.02 4.17
N ILE A 323 4.76 -0.42 4.33
CA ILE A 323 3.89 -0.61 3.16
C ILE A 323 3.40 0.75 2.70
N VAL A 324 3.40 0.95 1.39
CA VAL A 324 3.05 2.23 0.76
C VAL A 324 1.90 2.00 -0.20
N PHE A 325 0.82 2.74 -0.01
CA PHE A 325 -0.32 2.77 -0.90
C PHE A 325 -0.47 4.15 -1.55
N ALA A 326 -1.04 4.20 -2.75
CA ALA A 326 -1.33 5.46 -3.41
C ALA A 326 -2.67 5.45 -4.16
N ARG A 327 -3.32 6.62 -4.19
CA ARG A 327 -4.52 6.90 -4.97
C ARG A 327 -4.52 8.36 -5.41
N GLY A 328 -4.87 8.61 -6.69
CA GLY A 328 -4.84 9.95 -7.23
C GLY A 328 -3.46 10.57 -7.05
N GLN A 329 -3.38 11.66 -6.29
CA GLN A 329 -2.14 12.39 -5.99
C GLN A 329 -1.59 12.08 -4.59
N THR A 330 -2.29 11.27 -3.78
CA THR A 330 -1.93 11.03 -2.37
C THR A 330 -1.26 9.67 -2.18
N ILE A 331 -0.21 9.68 -1.39
CA ILE A 331 0.58 8.52 -0.98
C ILE A 331 0.44 8.36 0.54
N TRP A 332 0.17 7.16 1.00
CA TRP A 332 0.11 6.78 2.40
C TRP A 332 1.14 5.70 2.69
N MET A 333 1.99 5.92 3.68
CA MET A 333 2.97 4.95 4.16
C MET A 333 2.60 4.54 5.57
N SER A 334 2.63 3.25 5.86
CA SER A 334 2.36 2.73 7.21
C SER A 334 3.40 3.16 8.24
N ARG A 335 3.20 2.85 9.50
CA ARG A 335 4.26 2.90 10.51
C ARG A 335 5.41 1.98 10.11
N THR A 336 6.62 2.34 10.52
CA THR A 336 7.83 1.52 10.31
C THR A 336 7.69 0.17 10.98
N GLY A 337 7.86 -0.91 10.22
CA GLY A 337 7.78 -2.28 10.72
C GLY A 337 6.37 -2.78 11.06
N ASP A 338 5.34 -1.92 11.01
CA ASP A 338 3.94 -2.29 11.29
C ASP A 338 3.05 -1.93 10.08
N PHE A 339 2.88 -2.87 9.17
CA PHE A 339 2.20 -2.64 7.90
C PHE A 339 0.71 -2.28 8.01
N PRO A 340 -0.08 -2.83 8.94
CA PRO A 340 -1.46 -2.43 9.14
C PRO A 340 -1.66 -1.06 9.77
N ASP A 341 -0.69 -0.54 10.54
CA ASP A 341 -0.86 0.69 11.32
C ASP A 341 -0.53 1.94 10.50
N PHE A 342 -1.53 2.82 10.36
CA PHE A 342 -1.44 4.11 9.68
C PHE A 342 -1.63 5.29 10.64
N THR A 343 -1.28 5.14 11.92
CA THR A 343 -1.32 6.22 12.91
C THR A 343 -0.30 7.30 12.56
N PRO A 344 -0.74 8.55 12.24
CA PRO A 344 0.16 9.58 11.69
C PRO A 344 0.89 10.39 12.78
N THR A 345 0.34 10.49 13.97
CA THR A 345 0.85 11.34 15.08
C THR A 345 0.43 10.77 16.41
N TYR A 346 1.04 11.21 17.48
CA TYR A 346 0.43 11.11 18.82
C TYR A 346 -0.83 11.98 18.90
N ASP A 347 -1.62 11.83 19.97
CA ASP A 347 -2.91 12.53 20.13
C ASP A 347 -2.75 14.04 20.38
N ASP A 348 -1.59 14.50 20.76
CA ASP A 348 -1.19 15.93 20.84
C ASP A 348 -0.71 16.52 19.51
N GLY A 349 -0.54 15.69 18.48
CA GLY A 349 -0.07 16.08 17.17
C GLY A 349 1.44 15.93 16.96
N GLU A 350 2.19 15.47 17.98
CA GLU A 350 3.63 15.22 17.83
C GLU A 350 3.88 14.10 16.82
N VAL A 351 4.81 14.35 15.89
CA VAL A 351 5.25 13.40 14.86
C VAL A 351 6.58 12.80 15.28
N VAL A 352 6.69 11.48 15.20
CA VAL A 352 7.97 10.76 15.33
C VAL A 352 8.27 9.99 14.06
N ALA A 353 9.54 9.70 13.83
CA ALA A 353 10.00 9.06 12.59
C ALA A 353 9.36 7.70 12.29
N THR A 354 8.87 7.01 13.32
CA THR A 354 8.18 5.71 13.16
C THR A 354 6.70 5.83 12.76
N HIS A 355 6.09 7.03 12.89
CA HIS A 355 4.70 7.24 12.53
C HIS A 355 4.42 7.08 11.04
N ALA A 356 3.16 6.85 10.70
CA ALA A 356 2.68 6.80 9.33
C ALA A 356 2.82 8.16 8.65
N ILE A 357 3.02 8.13 7.31
CA ILE A 357 3.26 9.32 6.51
C ILE A 357 2.14 9.45 5.47
N THR A 358 1.60 10.65 5.36
CA THR A 358 0.71 11.01 4.25
C THR A 358 1.34 12.18 3.50
N VAL A 359 1.51 12.02 2.20
CA VAL A 359 2.03 13.08 1.32
C VAL A 359 1.18 13.18 0.07
N THR A 360 0.76 14.39 -0.26
CA THR A 360 0.02 14.69 -1.50
C THR A 360 0.94 15.44 -2.45
N ILE A 361 1.01 14.97 -3.69
CA ILE A 361 1.75 15.66 -4.76
C ILE A 361 0.94 16.89 -5.12
N ALA A 362 1.46 18.06 -4.75
CA ALA A 362 0.91 19.36 -5.13
C ALA A 362 1.58 19.80 -6.44
N ASP A 363 0.79 19.91 -7.50
CA ASP A 363 1.24 20.32 -8.82
C ASP A 363 0.09 21.10 -9.51
N ASP A 364 0.41 21.87 -10.53
CA ASP A 364 -0.53 22.61 -11.36
C ASP A 364 -1.36 21.71 -12.29
N GLU A 365 -0.90 20.46 -12.51
CA GLU A 365 -1.61 19.43 -13.26
C GLU A 365 -2.12 18.31 -12.35
N VAL A 366 -3.19 17.61 -12.75
CA VAL A 366 -3.68 16.43 -12.05
C VAL A 366 -2.71 15.27 -12.25
N GLN A 367 -2.05 14.87 -11.16
CA GLN A 367 -1.00 13.86 -11.12
C GLN A 367 -1.53 12.51 -10.62
N ASP A 368 -2.33 11.81 -11.43
CA ASP A 368 -2.79 10.45 -11.07
C ASP A 368 -1.61 9.47 -11.06
N ILE A 369 -1.31 8.89 -9.91
CA ILE A 369 -0.18 7.99 -9.70
C ILE A 369 -0.46 6.66 -10.39
N ILE A 370 0.42 6.24 -11.29
CA ILE A 370 0.32 4.98 -12.06
C ILE A 370 1.17 3.87 -11.44
N TRP A 371 2.37 4.20 -10.97
CA TRP A 371 3.28 3.25 -10.35
C TRP A 371 4.16 3.91 -9.29
N MET A 372 4.66 3.09 -8.39
CA MET A 372 5.67 3.44 -7.40
C MET A 372 6.80 2.41 -7.40
N ALA A 373 8.02 2.85 -7.20
CA ALA A 373 9.19 1.98 -7.11
C ALA A 373 10.17 2.49 -6.05
N SER A 374 10.44 1.67 -5.05
CA SER A 374 11.43 1.99 -4.02
C SER A 374 12.86 1.91 -4.58
N THR A 375 13.66 2.92 -4.33
CA THR A 375 15.08 2.99 -4.70
C THR A 375 15.92 3.47 -3.51
N PRO A 376 17.25 3.31 -3.53
CA PRO A 376 18.12 3.83 -2.48
C PRO A 376 18.08 5.36 -2.32
N ARG A 377 17.61 6.09 -3.34
CA ARG A 377 17.49 7.56 -3.33
C ARG A 377 16.16 8.06 -2.78
N GLY A 378 15.18 7.17 -2.62
CA GLY A 378 13.82 7.48 -2.23
C GLY A 378 12.78 6.68 -3.04
N LEU A 379 11.52 7.00 -2.85
CA LEU A 379 10.41 6.39 -3.58
C LEU A 379 10.19 7.14 -4.90
N LEU A 380 10.49 6.48 -6.02
CA LEU A 380 10.14 6.98 -7.34
C LEU A 380 8.65 6.75 -7.61
N VAL A 381 8.00 7.77 -8.13
CA VAL A 381 6.56 7.79 -8.42
C VAL A 381 6.35 8.26 -9.85
N GLY A 382 5.71 7.42 -10.66
CA GLY A 382 5.30 7.80 -12.01
C GLY A 382 3.83 8.17 -12.04
N THR A 383 3.55 9.35 -12.59
CA THR A 383 2.19 9.87 -12.78
C THR A 383 1.85 9.99 -14.26
N ARG A 384 0.64 10.42 -14.59
CA ARG A 384 0.24 10.64 -15.99
C ARG A 384 1.05 11.72 -16.71
N SER A 385 1.55 12.71 -16.00
CA SER A 385 2.17 13.90 -16.60
C SER A 385 3.64 14.03 -16.27
N ALA A 386 4.09 13.48 -15.14
CA ALA A 386 5.44 13.68 -14.62
C ALA A 386 5.92 12.49 -13.78
N GLU A 387 7.20 12.50 -13.43
CA GLU A 387 7.80 11.58 -12.46
C GLU A 387 8.35 12.37 -11.28
N TYR A 388 8.16 11.80 -10.08
CA TYR A 388 8.56 12.40 -8.80
C TYR A 388 9.48 11.48 -8.02
N LEU A 389 10.32 12.08 -7.20
CA LEU A 389 11.05 11.42 -6.12
C LEU A 389 10.44 11.89 -4.80
N VAL A 390 9.88 10.94 -4.05
CA VAL A 390 9.39 11.18 -2.69
C VAL A 390 10.45 10.70 -1.72
N GLY A 391 10.87 11.59 -0.84
CA GLY A 391 11.93 11.36 0.14
C GLY A 391 11.98 12.44 1.18
N GLN A 392 13.05 12.46 1.96
CA GLN A 392 13.26 13.43 3.01
C GLN A 392 13.32 14.87 2.47
N ALA A 393 12.66 15.80 3.15
CA ALA A 393 12.79 17.23 2.86
C ALA A 393 14.16 17.75 3.30
N SER A 394 14.67 17.28 4.44
CA SER A 394 16.01 17.54 4.95
C SER A 394 16.80 16.23 5.04
N ALA A 395 17.94 16.15 4.38
CA ALA A 395 18.76 14.93 4.30
C ALA A 395 19.36 14.48 5.65
N ASN A 396 19.40 15.37 6.64
CA ASN A 396 19.99 15.10 7.96
C ASN A 396 18.95 14.59 8.98
N GLN A 397 17.69 14.40 8.57
CA GLN A 397 16.63 13.91 9.41
C GLN A 397 15.99 12.67 8.76
N PRO A 398 15.44 11.73 9.54
CA PRO A 398 14.76 10.56 8.99
C PRO A 398 13.52 10.96 8.19
N LEU A 399 13.06 10.07 7.32
CA LEU A 399 11.78 10.21 6.63
C LEU A 399 10.65 10.14 7.67
N ALA A 400 9.86 11.21 7.77
CA ALA A 400 8.77 11.37 8.73
C ALA A 400 7.65 12.22 8.13
N GLY A 401 6.48 12.27 8.78
CA GLY A 401 5.33 13.02 8.29
C GLY A 401 5.58 14.54 8.18
N ASP A 402 6.47 15.08 8.98
CA ASP A 402 6.92 16.49 8.96
C ASP A 402 8.21 16.71 8.14
N ASN A 403 8.88 15.64 7.71
CA ASN A 403 10.10 15.69 6.92
C ASN A 403 9.99 14.87 5.62
N VAL A 404 8.93 15.08 4.86
CA VAL A 404 8.70 14.43 3.57
C VAL A 404 8.43 15.47 2.48
N LYS A 405 8.95 15.24 1.27
CA LYS A 405 8.63 16.03 0.09
C LYS A 405 8.51 15.13 -1.15
N ALA A 406 7.67 15.56 -2.11
CA ALA A 406 7.64 15.04 -3.45
C ALA A 406 8.33 16.05 -4.39
N ALA A 407 9.45 15.65 -4.98
CA ALA A 407 10.23 16.51 -5.88
C ALA A 407 10.07 16.02 -7.32
N ARG A 408 9.58 16.89 -8.21
CA ARG A 408 9.44 16.61 -9.65
C ARG A 408 10.82 16.35 -10.27
N GLN A 409 10.96 15.26 -11.01
CA GLN A 409 12.20 14.83 -11.64
C GLN A 409 12.16 14.97 -13.16
N SER A 410 11.00 14.72 -13.77
CA SER A 410 10.83 14.88 -15.22
C SER A 410 9.36 15.05 -15.60
N ASP A 411 9.12 15.53 -16.83
CA ASP A 411 7.80 15.84 -17.39
C ASP A 411 7.44 14.84 -18.52
N ARG A 412 7.81 13.58 -18.36
CA ARG A 412 7.61 12.57 -19.43
C ARG A 412 6.22 11.96 -19.36
N GLY A 413 5.72 11.78 -18.15
CA GLY A 413 4.51 11.05 -17.85
C GLY A 413 4.59 9.58 -18.23
N THR A 414 3.74 8.78 -17.62
CA THR A 414 3.73 7.33 -17.75
C THR A 414 2.52 6.83 -18.51
N ALA A 415 2.71 5.80 -19.35
CA ALA A 415 1.61 5.10 -20.02
C ALA A 415 0.74 4.39 -18.96
N PRO A 416 -0.59 4.49 -19.04
CA PRO A 416 -1.48 3.76 -18.16
C PRO A 416 -1.30 2.24 -18.36
N ASP A 417 -1.60 1.48 -17.33
CA ASP A 417 -1.65 0.01 -17.33
C ASP A 417 -0.31 -0.71 -17.66
N VAL A 418 0.80 0.03 -17.74
CA VAL A 418 2.14 -0.54 -17.90
C VAL A 418 2.94 -0.31 -16.62
N PRO A 419 3.16 -1.36 -15.81
CA PRO A 419 3.93 -1.23 -14.58
C PRO A 419 5.39 -0.89 -14.88
N ALA A 420 6.00 -0.09 -14.02
CA ALA A 420 7.44 0.12 -14.07
C ALA A 420 8.18 -1.14 -13.59
N ILE A 421 9.37 -1.38 -14.12
CA ILE A 421 10.19 -2.55 -13.81
C ILE A 421 11.54 -2.06 -13.27
N ARG A 422 11.97 -2.64 -12.15
CA ARG A 422 13.33 -2.43 -11.65
C ARG A 422 14.30 -3.35 -12.41
N ALA A 423 15.31 -2.76 -13.01
CA ALA A 423 16.36 -3.45 -13.73
C ALA A 423 17.73 -2.97 -13.21
N GLY A 424 18.36 -3.78 -12.36
CA GLY A 424 19.58 -3.37 -11.67
C GLY A 424 19.34 -2.15 -10.77
N GLY A 425 20.12 -1.10 -10.93
CA GLY A 425 19.99 0.17 -10.18
C GLY A 425 19.02 1.19 -10.79
N ALA A 426 18.30 0.81 -11.86
CA ALA A 426 17.39 1.70 -12.59
C ALA A 426 15.95 1.24 -12.54
N VAL A 427 15.03 2.17 -12.75
CA VAL A 427 13.60 1.92 -12.98
C VAL A 427 13.29 2.19 -14.45
N LEU A 428 12.78 1.20 -15.14
CA LEU A 428 12.35 1.30 -16.53
C LEU A 428 10.84 1.49 -16.57
N PHE A 429 10.36 2.48 -17.31
CA PHE A 429 8.94 2.75 -17.48
C PHE A 429 8.59 3.17 -18.90
N MET A 430 7.36 2.94 -19.31
CA MET A 430 6.85 3.35 -20.60
C MET A 430 6.35 4.80 -20.52
N GLN A 431 6.87 5.68 -21.39
CA GLN A 431 6.40 7.06 -21.49
C GLN A 431 4.94 7.12 -21.93
N LYS A 432 4.19 8.15 -21.52
CA LYS A 432 2.74 8.38 -21.74
C LYS A 432 2.25 8.05 -23.16
N ALA A 433 3.04 8.34 -24.19
CA ALA A 433 2.66 8.04 -25.58
C ALA A 433 2.84 6.55 -25.98
N GLY A 434 3.32 5.68 -25.10
CA GLY A 434 3.52 4.25 -25.35
C GLY A 434 4.60 3.91 -26.37
N ARG A 435 5.45 4.87 -26.78
CA ARG A 435 6.44 4.69 -27.87
C ARG A 435 7.89 4.67 -27.40
N LYS A 436 8.16 5.04 -26.16
CA LYS A 436 9.53 5.15 -25.65
C LYS A 436 9.63 4.51 -24.29
N LEU A 437 10.54 3.56 -24.15
CA LEU A 437 11.00 3.06 -22.87
C LEU A 437 11.98 4.07 -22.29
N ARG A 438 11.75 4.47 -21.03
CA ARG A 438 12.58 5.42 -20.30
C ARG A 438 13.25 4.72 -19.13
N GLU A 439 14.42 5.22 -18.80
CA GLU A 439 15.19 4.84 -17.64
C GLU A 439 15.27 6.01 -16.65
N MET A 440 15.12 5.71 -15.35
CA MET A 440 15.29 6.63 -14.25
C MET A 440 16.18 5.98 -13.19
N ARG A 441 17.19 6.71 -12.71
CA ARG A 441 18.19 6.27 -11.72
C ARG A 441 18.16 7.15 -10.47
#